data_37b1775ec7b211a9d79b7514f7bab81c
#
_entry.id   37b1775ec7b211a9d79b7514f7bab81c
#
_cell.length_a   1.000
_cell.length_b   1.000
_cell.length_c   1.000
_cell.angle_alpha   90.00
_cell.angle_beta   90.00
_cell.angle_gamma   90.00
#
_symmetry.space_group_name_H-M   'P 1'
#
loop_
_entity.id
_entity.type
_entity.pdbx_description
1 polymer ?
#
loop_
_entity_poly.entity_id
_entity_poly.type
_entity_poly.pdbx_seq_one_letter_code
_entity_poly.pdbx_strand_id
1 'polypeptide(L)'
;MVHQLEQSAMALAKSEREGAWREMARQVAHEIKNPLTPMKLSIQYLQKAIHKNQSNVKELTTNVANTLVEQIDHLSKIAADFARFANIGTIQLEIFDLHLVLENLKDLYNSNPKIELSWKKADGKIILRADKTHMNRLFTNLLTNSIDACTNGNTCKIEIIEEKVDEEIIVQIRDNGEGIPEEMRSKIFVPNFTTKSSGTGLGLAMCKSIVEQSGGKIWFQTEEGKGSSFFVQLPMAT
;
A
#
# COMPACT_ATOMS: atom_id res chain seq x y z
N MET A 1 11.45 12.96 36.17
CA MET A 1 11.63 13.63 34.85
C MET A 1 11.53 12.66 33.67
N VAL A 2 12.27 11.55 33.62
CA VAL A 2 12.21 10.56 32.53
C VAL A 2 10.80 9.96 32.38
N HIS A 3 10.18 9.54 33.46
CA HIS A 3 8.82 8.94 33.45
C HIS A 3 7.72 9.88 32.97
N GLN A 4 7.86 11.18 33.21
CA GLN A 4 6.94 12.21 32.70
C GLN A 4 7.11 12.44 31.19
N LEU A 5 8.36 12.39 30.70
CA LEU A 5 8.67 12.48 29.26
C LEU A 5 8.11 11.26 28.51
N GLU A 6 8.27 10.05 29.05
CA GLU A 6 7.71 8.82 28.47
C GLU A 6 6.17 8.87 28.41
N GLN A 7 5.51 9.29 29.52
CA GLN A 7 4.05 9.45 29.54
C GLN A 7 3.57 10.49 28.52
N SER A 8 4.27 11.61 28.41
CA SER A 8 3.93 12.65 27.43
C SER A 8 4.13 12.18 25.99
N ALA A 9 5.20 11.43 25.72
CA ALA A 9 5.45 10.86 24.40
C ALA A 9 4.39 9.82 24.02
N MET A 10 3.99 8.95 24.97
CA MET A 10 2.91 7.97 24.76
C MET A 10 1.57 8.65 24.53
N ALA A 11 1.25 9.71 25.28
CA ALA A 11 0.02 10.47 25.11
C ALA A 11 -0.04 11.20 23.76
N LEU A 12 1.09 11.77 23.33
CA LEU A 12 1.22 12.41 22.02
C LEU A 12 1.04 11.41 20.88
N ALA A 13 1.75 10.28 20.94
CA ALA A 13 1.63 9.21 19.94
C ALA A 13 0.21 8.64 19.86
N LYS A 14 -0.47 8.50 21.01
CA LYS A 14 -1.89 8.10 21.06
C LYS A 14 -2.80 9.15 20.41
N SER A 15 -2.59 10.43 20.71
CA SER A 15 -3.38 11.54 20.16
C SER A 15 -3.19 11.67 18.65
N GLU A 16 -1.96 11.56 18.15
CA GLU A 16 -1.66 11.56 16.72
C GLU A 16 -2.34 10.38 16.01
N ARG A 17 -2.29 9.19 16.61
CA ARG A 17 -2.95 7.99 16.11
C ARG A 17 -4.48 8.16 16.07
N GLU A 18 -5.09 8.72 17.11
CA GLU A 18 -6.54 9.01 17.15
C GLU A 18 -6.93 10.08 16.12
N GLY A 19 -6.06 11.05 15.86
CA GLY A 19 -6.22 12.06 14.80
C GLY A 19 -6.21 11.44 13.42
N ALA A 20 -5.19 10.61 13.13
CA ALA A 20 -5.08 9.87 11.88
C ALA A 20 -6.28 8.92 11.67
N TRP A 21 -6.74 8.24 12.73
CA TRP A 21 -7.93 7.39 12.68
C TRP A 21 -9.21 8.15 12.31
N ARG A 22 -9.44 9.31 12.93
CA ARG A 22 -10.62 10.14 12.63
C ARG A 22 -10.62 10.66 11.19
N GLU A 23 -9.47 11.10 10.72
CA GLU A 23 -9.33 11.57 9.32
C GLU A 23 -9.57 10.44 8.34
N MET A 24 -9.02 9.25 8.63
CA MET A 24 -9.22 8.07 7.80
C MET A 24 -10.67 7.60 7.79
N ALA A 25 -11.37 7.57 8.93
CA ALA A 25 -12.77 7.19 8.98
C ALA A 25 -13.65 8.13 8.12
N ARG A 26 -13.32 9.44 8.11
CA ARG A 26 -13.97 10.41 7.24
C ARG A 26 -13.71 10.11 5.77
N GLN A 27 -12.46 9.82 5.43
CA GLN A 27 -12.07 9.51 4.05
C GLN A 27 -12.72 8.23 3.54
N VAL A 28 -12.69 7.15 4.33
CA VAL A 28 -13.35 5.88 3.98
C VAL A 28 -14.85 6.10 3.74
N ALA A 29 -15.51 6.93 4.55
CA ALA A 29 -16.90 7.28 4.31
C ALA A 29 -17.11 8.00 2.95
N HIS A 30 -16.20 8.88 2.57
CA HIS A 30 -16.21 9.52 1.25
C HIS A 30 -15.94 8.53 0.13
N GLU A 31 -14.94 7.67 0.27
CA GLU A 31 -14.59 6.66 -0.72
C GLU A 31 -15.67 5.59 -0.90
N ILE A 32 -16.40 5.24 0.15
CA ILE A 32 -17.59 4.39 0.06
C ILE A 32 -18.73 5.10 -0.68
N LYS A 33 -18.92 6.40 -0.44
CA LYS A 33 -19.97 7.18 -1.10
C LYS A 33 -19.77 7.32 -2.61
N ASN A 34 -18.51 7.41 -3.05
CA ASN A 34 -18.16 7.59 -4.46
C ASN A 34 -18.69 6.47 -5.37
N PRO A 35 -18.45 5.18 -5.13
CA PRO A 35 -18.99 4.08 -5.92
C PRO A 35 -20.51 3.88 -5.74
N LEU A 36 -21.06 4.20 -4.57
CA LEU A 36 -22.51 4.06 -4.34
C LEU A 36 -23.35 4.99 -5.19
N THR A 37 -22.85 6.19 -5.52
CA THR A 37 -23.59 7.15 -6.35
C THR A 37 -23.82 6.65 -7.78
N PRO A 38 -22.79 6.23 -8.55
CA PRO A 38 -23.01 5.67 -9.88
C PRO A 38 -23.81 4.37 -9.86
N MET A 39 -23.64 3.50 -8.85
CA MET A 39 -24.47 2.31 -8.69
C MET A 39 -25.96 2.66 -8.61
N LYS A 40 -26.31 3.60 -7.73
CA LYS A 40 -27.69 4.06 -7.56
C LYS A 40 -28.25 4.66 -8.86
N LEU A 41 -27.48 5.51 -9.54
CA LEU A 41 -27.90 6.14 -10.79
C LEU A 41 -28.11 5.10 -11.91
N SER A 42 -27.23 4.12 -12.03
CA SER A 42 -27.34 3.03 -13.01
C SER A 42 -28.60 2.19 -12.79
N ILE A 43 -28.89 1.84 -11.53
CA ILE A 43 -30.12 1.11 -11.19
C ILE A 43 -31.36 1.96 -11.50
N GLN A 44 -31.37 3.25 -11.14
CA GLN A 44 -32.49 4.14 -11.43
C GLN A 44 -32.71 4.33 -12.94
N TYR A 45 -31.63 4.40 -13.71
CA TYR A 45 -31.72 4.48 -15.17
C TYR A 45 -32.31 3.20 -15.76
N LEU A 46 -31.88 2.02 -15.33
CA LEU A 46 -32.44 0.74 -15.73
C LEU A 46 -33.92 0.63 -15.38
N GLN A 47 -34.32 1.02 -14.17
CA GLN A 47 -35.75 1.04 -13.77
C GLN A 47 -36.59 1.89 -14.71
N LYS A 48 -36.12 3.10 -15.06
CA LYS A 48 -36.84 3.99 -16.02
C LYS A 48 -36.93 3.37 -17.41
N ALA A 49 -35.89 2.70 -17.91
CA ALA A 49 -35.87 2.04 -19.20
C ALA A 49 -36.87 0.88 -19.25
N ILE A 50 -36.97 0.08 -18.20
CA ILE A 50 -37.93 -1.00 -18.05
C ILE A 50 -39.39 -0.42 -18.10
N HIS A 51 -39.66 0.60 -17.29
CA HIS A 51 -40.98 1.23 -17.25
C HIS A 51 -41.42 1.85 -18.62
N LYS A 52 -40.46 2.28 -19.41
CA LYS A 52 -40.71 2.86 -20.74
C LYS A 52 -40.70 1.81 -21.85
N ASN A 53 -40.56 0.51 -21.55
CA ASN A 53 -40.46 -0.59 -22.51
C ASN A 53 -39.42 -0.30 -23.63
N GLN A 54 -38.27 0.23 -23.29
CA GLN A 54 -37.20 0.50 -24.26
C GLN A 54 -36.71 -0.81 -24.89
N SER A 55 -36.41 -0.77 -26.19
CA SER A 55 -35.98 -1.97 -26.94
C SER A 55 -34.60 -2.51 -26.51
N ASN A 56 -33.77 -1.69 -25.86
CA ASN A 56 -32.40 -2.04 -25.45
C ASN A 56 -32.26 -2.43 -23.97
N VAL A 57 -33.39 -2.74 -23.29
CA VAL A 57 -33.36 -3.09 -21.85
C VAL A 57 -32.40 -4.26 -21.52
N LYS A 58 -32.31 -5.26 -22.39
CA LYS A 58 -31.43 -6.42 -22.19
C LYS A 58 -29.96 -6.03 -22.19
N GLU A 59 -29.51 -5.23 -23.13
CA GLU A 59 -28.14 -4.70 -23.22
C GLU A 59 -27.84 -3.80 -22.03
N LEU A 60 -28.77 -2.91 -21.70
CA LEU A 60 -28.66 -2.01 -20.56
C LEU A 60 -28.53 -2.78 -19.23
N THR A 61 -29.27 -3.88 -19.06
CA THR A 61 -29.17 -4.74 -17.88
C THR A 61 -27.77 -5.31 -17.73
N THR A 62 -27.16 -5.79 -18.83
CA THR A 62 -25.80 -6.32 -18.82
C THR A 62 -24.78 -5.23 -18.44
N ASN A 63 -24.90 -4.06 -19.02
CA ASN A 63 -24.00 -2.94 -18.76
C ASN A 63 -24.11 -2.47 -17.28
N VAL A 64 -25.33 -2.34 -16.77
CA VAL A 64 -25.57 -1.99 -15.35
C VAL A 64 -25.02 -3.07 -14.42
N ALA A 65 -25.24 -4.36 -14.74
CA ALA A 65 -24.70 -5.47 -13.91
C ALA A 65 -23.17 -5.43 -13.86
N ASN A 66 -22.49 -5.23 -15.00
CA ASN A 66 -21.03 -5.11 -15.03
C ASN A 66 -20.54 -3.92 -14.18
N THR A 67 -21.17 -2.75 -14.34
CA THR A 67 -20.84 -1.57 -13.53
C THR A 67 -21.01 -1.84 -12.03
N LEU A 68 -22.08 -2.53 -11.64
CA LEU A 68 -22.33 -2.85 -10.24
C LEU A 68 -21.26 -3.79 -9.67
N VAL A 69 -20.87 -4.81 -10.44
CA VAL A 69 -19.80 -5.75 -10.03
C VAL A 69 -18.49 -5.00 -9.83
N GLU A 70 -18.08 -4.17 -10.78
CA GLU A 70 -16.86 -3.35 -10.66
C GLU A 70 -16.87 -2.45 -9.42
N GLN A 71 -18.02 -1.80 -9.14
CA GLN A 71 -18.12 -0.92 -7.97
C GLN A 71 -18.14 -1.71 -6.65
N ILE A 72 -18.73 -2.92 -6.62
CA ILE A 72 -18.69 -3.82 -5.45
C ILE A 72 -17.27 -4.29 -5.18
N ASP A 73 -16.51 -4.66 -6.21
CA ASP A 73 -15.11 -5.06 -6.08
C ASP A 73 -14.26 -3.90 -5.53
N HIS A 74 -14.51 -2.68 -5.99
CA HIS A 74 -13.87 -1.48 -5.47
C HIS A 74 -14.19 -1.25 -3.98
N LEU A 75 -15.47 -1.35 -3.59
CA LEU A 75 -15.89 -1.25 -2.18
C LEU A 75 -15.24 -2.33 -1.30
N SER A 76 -15.15 -3.54 -1.80
CA SER A 76 -14.51 -4.66 -1.10
C SER A 76 -13.03 -4.38 -0.86
N LYS A 77 -12.33 -3.78 -1.83
CA LYS A 77 -10.94 -3.36 -1.70
C LYS A 77 -10.78 -2.26 -0.64
N ILE A 78 -11.62 -1.21 -0.67
CA ILE A 78 -11.61 -0.14 0.33
C ILE A 78 -11.80 -0.72 1.74
N ALA A 79 -12.79 -1.60 1.93
CA ALA A 79 -13.06 -2.23 3.22
C ALA A 79 -11.88 -3.09 3.70
N ALA A 80 -11.26 -3.87 2.80
CA ALA A 80 -10.08 -4.67 3.12
C ALA A 80 -8.88 -3.81 3.52
N ASP A 81 -8.61 -2.73 2.80
CA ASP A 81 -7.51 -1.80 3.10
C ASP A 81 -7.73 -1.09 4.43
N PHE A 82 -8.97 -0.67 4.71
CA PHE A 82 -9.34 -0.09 6.01
C PHE A 82 -9.16 -1.09 7.16
N ALA A 83 -9.64 -2.33 6.99
CA ALA A 83 -9.47 -3.38 8.00
C ALA A 83 -7.99 -3.69 8.25
N ARG A 84 -7.15 -3.71 7.19
CA ARG A 84 -5.70 -3.89 7.29
C ARG A 84 -5.05 -2.76 8.08
N PHE A 85 -5.44 -1.52 7.84
CA PHE A 85 -4.92 -0.37 8.57
C PHE A 85 -5.38 -0.38 10.03
N ALA A 86 -6.65 -0.72 10.29
CA ALA A 86 -7.21 -0.84 11.64
C ALA A 86 -6.42 -1.83 12.51
N ASN A 87 -5.96 -2.93 11.91
CA ASN A 87 -5.25 -4.02 12.58
C ASN A 87 -3.73 -3.79 12.76
N ILE A 88 -3.16 -2.66 12.34
CA ILE A 88 -1.75 -2.31 12.61
C ILE A 88 -1.49 -2.13 14.12
N GLY A 89 -2.54 -2.08 14.95
CA GLY A 89 -2.45 -1.78 16.38
C GLY A 89 -1.99 -2.91 17.30
N THR A 90 -2.05 -4.16 16.89
CA THR A 90 -1.61 -5.34 17.67
C THR A 90 -0.35 -5.91 17.03
N ILE A 91 0.81 -5.51 17.57
CA ILE A 91 2.11 -6.00 17.09
C ILE A 91 2.38 -7.37 17.74
N GLN A 92 2.60 -8.38 16.91
CA GLN A 92 3.09 -9.69 17.34
C GLN A 92 4.57 -9.81 17.01
N LEU A 93 5.43 -9.47 17.99
CA LEU A 93 6.88 -9.55 17.82
C LEU A 93 7.33 -11.00 17.78
N GLU A 94 8.01 -11.37 16.71
CA GLU A 94 8.68 -12.66 16.55
C GLU A 94 10.11 -12.47 16.02
N ILE A 95 10.96 -13.46 16.21
CA ILE A 95 12.32 -13.47 15.67
C ILE A 95 12.30 -14.32 14.40
N PHE A 96 12.68 -13.73 13.27
CA PHE A 96 12.68 -14.42 11.98
C PHE A 96 13.75 -13.88 11.04
N ASP A 97 14.05 -14.66 10.01
CA ASP A 97 14.95 -14.25 8.93
C ASP A 97 14.14 -13.47 7.87
N LEU A 98 14.52 -12.21 7.61
CA LEU A 98 13.88 -11.36 6.60
C LEU A 98 13.95 -11.97 5.21
N HIS A 99 15.02 -12.70 4.90
CA HIS A 99 15.16 -13.37 3.62
C HIS A 99 13.98 -14.28 3.28
N LEU A 100 13.39 -14.97 4.30
CA LEU A 100 12.22 -15.83 4.08
C LEU A 100 10.98 -15.03 3.61
N VAL A 101 10.83 -13.80 4.08
CA VAL A 101 9.75 -12.91 3.65
C VAL A 101 9.96 -12.47 2.20
N LEU A 102 11.17 -12.01 1.88
CA LEU A 102 11.50 -11.50 0.54
C LEU A 102 11.55 -12.62 -0.51
N GLU A 103 11.98 -13.84 -0.16
CA GLU A 103 11.94 -15.01 -1.05
C GLU A 103 10.51 -15.34 -1.47
N ASN A 104 9.60 -15.46 -0.49
CA ASN A 104 8.20 -15.75 -0.77
C ASN A 104 7.57 -14.70 -1.71
N LEU A 105 7.88 -13.43 -1.50
CA LEU A 105 7.39 -12.34 -2.36
C LEU A 105 8.02 -12.41 -3.75
N LYS A 106 9.32 -12.66 -3.85
CA LYS A 106 10.01 -12.83 -5.13
C LYS A 106 9.39 -13.95 -5.96
N ASP A 107 9.15 -15.12 -5.34
CA ASP A 107 8.56 -16.28 -6.02
C ASP A 107 7.13 -15.98 -6.49
N LEU A 108 6.35 -15.26 -5.68
CA LEU A 108 5.00 -14.84 -6.04
C LEU A 108 4.98 -13.95 -7.29
N TYR A 109 5.85 -12.94 -7.34
CA TYR A 109 5.85 -11.98 -8.45
C TYR A 109 6.58 -12.47 -9.69
N ASN A 110 7.57 -13.36 -9.58
CA ASN A 110 8.26 -13.97 -10.72
C ASN A 110 7.35 -14.86 -11.57
N SER A 111 6.18 -15.26 -11.08
CA SER A 111 5.19 -15.98 -11.88
C SER A 111 4.57 -15.14 -13.00
N ASN A 112 4.71 -13.81 -12.94
CA ASN A 112 4.18 -12.90 -13.96
C ASN A 112 5.28 -12.57 -15.01
N PRO A 113 5.12 -12.96 -16.28
CA PRO A 113 6.13 -12.75 -17.32
C PRO A 113 6.41 -11.29 -17.69
N LYS A 114 5.57 -10.36 -17.22
CA LYS A 114 5.75 -8.92 -17.41
C LYS A 114 6.64 -8.27 -16.34
N ILE A 115 7.03 -9.01 -15.31
CA ILE A 115 7.82 -8.53 -14.18
C ILE A 115 9.18 -9.23 -14.20
N GLU A 116 10.24 -8.45 -14.25
CA GLU A 116 11.63 -8.91 -14.07
C GLU A 116 12.09 -8.45 -12.67
N LEU A 117 12.02 -9.37 -11.69
CA LEU A 117 12.41 -9.09 -10.32
C LEU A 117 13.75 -9.72 -10.02
N SER A 118 14.76 -8.87 -9.80
CA SER A 118 16.10 -9.27 -9.38
C SER A 118 16.32 -8.98 -7.90
N TRP A 119 17.25 -9.69 -7.26
CA TRP A 119 17.55 -9.52 -5.85
C TRP A 119 19.04 -9.68 -5.57
N LYS A 120 19.64 -8.63 -5.02
CA LYS A 120 20.99 -8.60 -4.48
C LYS A 120 20.92 -8.79 -2.97
N LYS A 121 21.07 -10.03 -2.51
CA LYS A 121 21.08 -10.40 -1.10
C LYS A 121 22.33 -9.90 -0.40
N ALA A 122 22.18 -9.45 0.85
CA ALA A 122 23.30 -9.32 1.77
C ALA A 122 23.78 -10.69 2.25
N ASP A 123 25.06 -10.78 2.62
CA ASP A 123 25.65 -12.02 3.11
C ASP A 123 25.08 -12.47 4.47
N GLY A 124 24.88 -13.77 4.62
CA GLY A 124 24.37 -14.40 5.84
C GLY A 124 22.88 -14.13 6.09
N LYS A 125 22.39 -14.47 7.27
CA LYS A 125 21.01 -14.26 7.67
C LYS A 125 20.75 -12.82 8.10
N ILE A 126 19.53 -12.34 7.85
CA ILE A 126 19.04 -11.06 8.35
C ILE A 126 17.96 -11.33 9.39
N ILE A 127 18.38 -11.42 10.64
CA ILE A 127 17.45 -11.71 11.74
C ILE A 127 16.83 -10.40 12.24
N LEU A 128 15.50 -10.35 12.22
CA LEU A 128 14.74 -9.24 12.76
C LEU A 128 13.91 -9.68 13.94
N ARG A 129 13.68 -8.77 14.89
CA ARG A 129 12.65 -8.88 15.92
C ARG A 129 11.51 -7.91 15.60
N ALA A 130 10.54 -8.38 14.85
CA ALA A 130 9.45 -7.56 14.32
C ALA A 130 8.17 -8.41 14.12
N ASP A 131 7.10 -7.78 13.72
CA ASP A 131 5.90 -8.49 13.27
C ASP A 131 6.08 -8.93 11.81
N LYS A 132 6.18 -10.24 11.59
CA LYS A 132 6.40 -10.82 10.27
C LYS A 132 5.26 -10.53 9.28
N THR A 133 4.02 -10.47 9.78
CA THR A 133 2.85 -10.09 8.96
C THR A 133 2.95 -8.64 8.51
N HIS A 134 3.42 -7.75 9.39
CA HIS A 134 3.68 -6.35 9.05
C HIS A 134 4.81 -6.23 8.01
N MET A 135 5.90 -7.01 8.14
CA MET A 135 6.97 -7.01 7.13
C MET A 135 6.48 -7.52 5.78
N ASN A 136 5.69 -8.59 5.75
CA ASN A 136 5.05 -9.03 4.50
C ASN A 136 4.20 -7.92 3.87
N ARG A 137 3.39 -7.22 4.65
CA ARG A 137 2.55 -6.11 4.17
C ARG A 137 3.39 -4.95 3.63
N LEU A 138 4.44 -4.58 4.34
CA LEU A 138 5.37 -3.52 3.95
C LEU A 138 5.95 -3.78 2.57
N PHE A 139 6.60 -4.92 2.39
CA PHE A 139 7.27 -5.24 1.13
C PHE A 139 6.28 -5.55 0.00
N THR A 140 5.13 -6.17 0.29
CA THR A 140 4.04 -6.33 -0.69
C THR A 140 3.57 -4.98 -1.22
N ASN A 141 3.33 -3.98 -0.35
CA ASN A 141 2.90 -2.66 -0.78
C ASN A 141 3.96 -1.94 -1.62
N LEU A 142 5.23 -2.01 -1.22
CA LEU A 142 6.31 -1.39 -1.98
C LEU A 142 6.45 -2.03 -3.37
N LEU A 143 6.44 -3.36 -3.45
CA LEU A 143 6.52 -4.09 -4.73
C LEU A 143 5.30 -3.83 -5.61
N THR A 144 4.08 -3.82 -5.06
CA THR A 144 2.87 -3.50 -5.81
C THR A 144 2.90 -2.07 -6.34
N ASN A 145 3.39 -1.11 -5.54
CA ASN A 145 3.55 0.27 -6.00
C ASN A 145 4.55 0.38 -7.15
N SER A 146 5.67 -0.35 -7.09
CA SER A 146 6.66 -0.41 -8.16
C SER A 146 6.07 -1.01 -9.45
N ILE A 147 5.29 -2.09 -9.32
CA ILE A 147 4.60 -2.72 -10.46
C ILE A 147 3.58 -1.77 -11.08
N ASP A 148 2.78 -1.11 -10.26
CA ASP A 148 1.76 -0.16 -10.71
C ASP A 148 2.36 1.09 -11.38
N ALA A 149 3.60 1.46 -11.02
CA ALA A 149 4.32 2.57 -11.66
C ALA A 149 4.88 2.21 -13.05
N CYS A 150 4.90 0.93 -13.43
CA CYS A 150 5.39 0.45 -14.70
C CYS A 150 4.27 0.41 -15.77
N THR A 151 3.73 1.57 -16.16
CA THR A 151 2.55 1.65 -17.05
C THR A 151 2.87 1.64 -18.54
N ASN A 152 4.11 1.90 -18.93
CA ASN A 152 4.51 2.23 -20.32
C ASN A 152 4.64 1.03 -21.28
N GLY A 153 4.03 -0.12 -21.00
CA GLY A 153 4.08 -1.30 -21.89
C GLY A 153 5.44 -2.00 -21.94
N ASN A 154 6.46 -1.47 -21.28
CA ASN A 154 7.76 -2.09 -21.11
C ASN A 154 7.73 -3.14 -19.99
N THR A 155 8.69 -4.07 -20.02
CA THR A 155 8.92 -5.00 -18.91
C THR A 155 9.20 -4.20 -17.64
N CYS A 156 8.43 -4.48 -16.59
CA CYS A 156 8.63 -3.89 -15.28
C CYS A 156 9.87 -4.51 -14.62
N LYS A 157 10.92 -3.72 -14.47
CA LYS A 157 12.17 -4.15 -13.82
C LYS A 157 12.18 -3.66 -12.38
N ILE A 158 12.23 -4.61 -11.45
CA ILE A 158 12.33 -4.33 -10.03
C ILE A 158 13.59 -4.98 -9.48
N GLU A 159 14.34 -4.21 -8.73
CA GLU A 159 15.56 -4.70 -8.07
C GLU A 159 15.40 -4.52 -6.55
N ILE A 160 15.53 -5.63 -5.81
CA ILE A 160 15.68 -5.62 -4.36
C ILE A 160 17.17 -5.61 -4.06
N ILE A 161 17.65 -4.67 -3.25
CA ILE A 161 19.06 -4.56 -2.86
C ILE A 161 19.11 -4.49 -1.35
N GLU A 162 19.91 -5.34 -0.75
CA GLU A 162 20.17 -5.35 0.68
C GLU A 162 21.57 -4.89 1.00
N GLU A 163 21.69 -4.02 2.00
CA GLU A 163 22.94 -3.52 2.50
C GLU A 163 22.94 -3.55 4.04
N LYS A 164 23.91 -4.24 4.64
CA LYS A 164 24.12 -4.20 6.10
C LYS A 164 24.97 -2.99 6.44
N VAL A 165 24.48 -2.19 7.37
CA VAL A 165 25.17 -1.03 7.91
C VAL A 165 25.14 -1.14 9.42
N ASP A 166 26.26 -1.49 10.02
CA ASP A 166 26.38 -1.76 11.45
C ASP A 166 25.36 -2.82 11.94
N GLU A 167 24.48 -2.46 12.86
CA GLU A 167 23.43 -3.33 13.41
C GLU A 167 22.08 -3.18 12.67
N GLU A 168 22.08 -2.58 11.50
CA GLU A 168 20.89 -2.30 10.72
C GLU A 168 20.96 -2.94 9.34
N ILE A 169 19.80 -3.24 8.76
CA ILE A 169 19.65 -3.63 7.38
C ILE A 169 18.93 -2.53 6.61
N ILE A 170 19.47 -2.14 5.48
CA ILE A 170 18.79 -1.28 4.50
C ILE A 170 18.32 -2.16 3.35
N VAL A 171 17.02 -2.16 3.10
CA VAL A 171 16.42 -2.82 1.94
C VAL A 171 15.95 -1.76 0.98
N GLN A 172 16.55 -1.71 -0.20
CA GLN A 172 16.14 -0.84 -1.30
C GLN A 172 15.26 -1.62 -2.28
N ILE A 173 14.12 -1.06 -2.63
CA ILE A 173 13.27 -1.52 -3.74
C ILE A 173 13.32 -0.46 -4.83
N ARG A 174 13.93 -0.81 -5.95
CA ARG A 174 14.14 0.07 -7.10
C ARG A 174 13.30 -0.41 -8.27
N ASP A 175 12.61 0.50 -8.94
CA ASP A 175 11.83 0.27 -10.14
C ASP A 175 12.28 1.16 -11.31
N ASN A 176 11.87 0.77 -12.52
CA ASN A 176 12.02 1.54 -13.74
C ASN A 176 10.70 2.19 -14.20
N GLY A 177 9.82 2.51 -13.25
CA GLY A 177 8.52 3.12 -13.50
C GLY A 177 8.56 4.59 -13.90
N GLU A 178 7.43 5.25 -13.82
CA GLU A 178 7.26 6.67 -14.20
C GLU A 178 7.96 7.65 -13.26
N GLY A 179 8.39 7.20 -12.09
CA GLY A 179 8.89 8.08 -11.04
C GLY A 179 7.77 8.88 -10.37
N ILE A 180 8.15 9.85 -9.51
CA ILE A 180 7.21 10.64 -8.73
C ILE A 180 7.45 12.12 -9.04
N PRO A 181 6.42 12.84 -9.58
CA PRO A 181 6.47 14.27 -9.82
C PRO A 181 6.82 15.07 -8.56
N GLU A 182 7.53 16.18 -8.73
CA GLU A 182 8.07 16.98 -7.61
C GLU A 182 6.98 17.47 -6.65
N GLU A 183 5.84 17.92 -7.18
CA GLU A 183 4.70 18.41 -6.40
C GLU A 183 4.06 17.34 -5.50
N MET A 184 4.30 16.06 -5.78
CA MET A 184 3.73 14.93 -5.04
C MET A 184 4.66 14.40 -3.94
N ARG A 185 5.98 14.67 -4.06
CA ARG A 185 7.01 14.05 -3.20
C ARG A 185 6.78 14.29 -1.71
N SER A 186 6.33 15.47 -1.33
CA SER A 186 6.04 15.80 0.08
C SER A 186 4.82 15.09 0.65
N LYS A 187 3.97 14.50 -0.19
CA LYS A 187 2.66 13.95 0.19
C LYS A 187 2.57 12.43 0.11
N ILE A 188 3.54 11.74 -0.49
CA ILE A 188 3.41 10.29 -0.78
C ILE A 188 3.25 9.41 0.46
N PHE A 189 3.72 9.84 1.63
CA PHE A 189 3.53 9.15 2.91
C PHE A 189 2.35 9.70 3.73
N VAL A 190 1.65 10.71 3.22
CA VAL A 190 0.44 11.22 3.87
C VAL A 190 -0.71 10.26 3.61
N PRO A 191 -1.45 9.84 4.64
CA PRO A 191 -2.63 9.00 4.44
C PRO A 191 -3.60 9.59 3.41
N ASN A 192 -4.21 8.73 2.61
CA ASN A 192 -5.19 9.06 1.57
C ASN A 192 -4.64 9.84 0.37
N PHE A 193 -3.33 9.99 0.25
CA PHE A 193 -2.74 10.55 -0.95
C PHE A 193 -2.56 9.45 -2.01
N THR A 194 -3.24 9.59 -3.15
CA THR A 194 -3.13 8.68 -4.29
C THR A 194 -3.35 9.40 -5.61
N THR A 195 -2.65 8.97 -6.63
CA THR A 195 -2.87 9.37 -8.04
C THR A 195 -3.62 8.30 -8.81
N LYS A 196 -3.83 7.13 -8.19
CA LYS A 196 -4.48 5.98 -8.83
C LYS A 196 -6.00 6.07 -8.64
N SER A 197 -6.76 5.90 -9.71
CA SER A 197 -8.23 5.93 -9.70
C SER A 197 -8.87 4.88 -8.78
N SER A 198 -8.18 3.76 -8.54
CA SER A 198 -8.64 2.67 -7.67
C SER A 198 -7.77 2.51 -6.41
N GLY A 199 -6.94 3.49 -6.08
CA GLY A 199 -6.03 3.46 -4.93
C GLY A 199 -6.64 4.13 -3.71
N THR A 200 -6.56 3.49 -2.54
CA THR A 200 -7.03 4.06 -1.27
C THR A 200 -6.06 5.08 -0.65
N GLY A 201 -4.86 5.25 -1.24
CA GLY A 201 -3.83 6.14 -0.70
C GLY A 201 -3.29 5.76 0.68
N LEU A 202 -3.56 4.53 1.15
CA LEU A 202 -3.16 4.05 2.47
C LEU A 202 -1.86 3.26 2.47
N GLY A 203 -1.45 2.74 1.32
CA GLY A 203 -0.32 1.81 1.21
C GLY A 203 1.00 2.36 1.74
N LEU A 204 1.45 3.52 1.24
CA LEU A 204 2.73 4.13 1.66
C LEU A 204 2.67 4.70 3.08
N ALA A 205 1.54 5.26 3.49
CA ALA A 205 1.33 5.70 4.87
C ALA A 205 1.42 4.52 5.86
N MET A 206 0.86 3.37 5.48
CA MET A 206 0.99 2.13 6.24
C MET A 206 2.44 1.63 6.27
N CYS A 207 3.17 1.67 5.16
CA CYS A 207 4.58 1.33 5.12
C CYS A 207 5.38 2.16 6.12
N LYS A 208 5.17 3.48 6.14
CA LYS A 208 5.81 4.38 7.10
C LYS A 208 5.48 4.00 8.54
N SER A 209 4.22 3.79 8.86
CA SER A 209 3.79 3.40 10.22
C SER A 209 4.42 2.07 10.67
N ILE A 210 4.46 1.05 9.81
CA ILE A 210 5.07 -0.25 10.11
C ILE A 210 6.57 -0.10 10.41
N VAL A 211 7.28 0.65 9.57
CA VAL A 211 8.72 0.85 9.71
C VAL A 211 9.05 1.62 10.99
N GLU A 212 8.32 2.70 11.28
CA GLU A 212 8.50 3.51 12.49
C GLU A 212 8.19 2.69 13.77
N GLN A 213 7.14 1.86 13.74
CA GLN A 213 6.81 0.95 14.86
C GLN A 213 7.88 -0.14 15.07
N SER A 214 8.62 -0.48 14.02
CA SER A 214 9.74 -1.43 14.09
C SER A 214 11.07 -0.76 14.46
N GLY A 215 11.07 0.53 14.82
CA GLY A 215 12.28 1.29 15.17
C GLY A 215 13.15 1.68 13.97
N GLY A 216 12.61 1.59 12.76
CA GLY A 216 13.32 1.85 11.51
C GLY A 216 13.02 3.21 10.90
N LYS A 217 13.50 3.40 9.66
CA LYS A 217 13.25 4.58 8.82
C LYS A 217 12.89 4.17 7.41
N ILE A 218 12.01 4.94 6.75
CA ILE A 218 11.66 4.79 5.34
C ILE A 218 11.85 6.13 4.63
N TRP A 219 12.46 6.09 3.45
CA TRP A 219 12.62 7.25 2.56
C TRP A 219 12.64 6.78 1.12
N PHE A 220 12.73 7.71 0.18
CA PHE A 220 12.77 7.41 -1.24
C PHE A 220 13.66 8.38 -1.99
N GLN A 221 14.07 7.95 -3.18
CA GLN A 221 14.69 8.75 -4.22
C GLN A 221 13.95 8.49 -5.52
N THR A 222 13.71 9.51 -6.32
CA THR A 222 12.95 9.34 -7.56
C THR A 222 13.37 10.37 -8.59
N GLU A 223 13.31 9.97 -9.84
CA GLU A 223 13.46 10.86 -10.99
C GLU A 223 12.29 10.58 -11.95
N GLU A 224 11.56 11.63 -12.30
CA GLU A 224 10.40 11.52 -13.19
C GLU A 224 10.83 10.95 -14.55
N GLY A 225 10.11 9.93 -15.02
CA GLY A 225 10.41 9.18 -16.24
C GLY A 225 11.53 8.14 -16.13
N LYS A 226 12.18 7.99 -14.95
CA LYS A 226 13.28 7.03 -14.76
C LYS A 226 13.04 6.00 -13.66
N GLY A 227 11.99 6.21 -12.85
CA GLY A 227 11.61 5.32 -11.78
C GLY A 227 11.86 5.83 -10.38
N SER A 228 11.68 4.95 -9.40
CA SER A 228 11.82 5.26 -7.99
C SER A 228 12.65 4.22 -7.25
N SER A 229 13.20 4.62 -6.13
CA SER A 229 13.88 3.75 -5.16
C SER A 229 13.32 4.05 -3.78
N PHE A 230 12.69 3.06 -3.15
CA PHE A 230 12.26 3.13 -1.76
C PHE A 230 13.26 2.42 -0.88
N PHE A 231 13.62 3.03 0.23
CA PHE A 231 14.60 2.52 1.18
C PHE A 231 13.91 2.28 2.51
N VAL A 232 14.12 1.10 3.06
CA VAL A 232 13.64 0.69 4.38
C VAL A 232 14.84 0.29 5.22
N GLN A 233 15.08 1.00 6.31
CA GLN A 233 16.12 0.72 7.29
C GLN A 233 15.47 0.12 8.53
N LEU A 234 15.96 -1.02 8.98
CA LEU A 234 15.43 -1.77 10.13
C LEU A 234 16.55 -2.24 11.04
N PRO A 235 16.38 -2.20 12.38
CA PRO A 235 17.34 -2.78 13.30
C PRO A 235 17.34 -4.31 13.20
N MET A 236 18.53 -4.90 13.12
CA MET A 236 18.70 -6.35 13.20
C MET A 236 18.65 -6.81 14.66
N ALA A 237 18.13 -8.02 14.89
CA ALA A 237 18.20 -8.64 16.21
C ALA A 237 19.65 -9.12 16.46
N THR A 238 20.21 -8.69 17.56
CA THR A 238 21.50 -9.18 18.08
C THR A 238 21.33 -10.54 18.73
#